data_f112ca3cc50c020140e2d072dd24b85d
#
_entry.id   f112ca3cc50c020140e2d072dd24b85d
#
_cell.length_a   1.000
_cell.length_b   1.000
_cell.length_c   1.000
_cell.angle_alpha   90.00
_cell.angle_beta   90.00
_cell.angle_gamma   90.00
#
_symmetry.space_group_name_H-M   'P 1'
#
loop_
_entity.id
_entity.type
_entity.pdbx_description
1 polymer ?
#
loop_
_entity_poly.entity_id
_entity_poly.type
_entity_poly.pdbx_seq_one_letter_code
_entity_poly.pdbx_strand_id
1 'polypeptide(L)'
;MAPVVEANVGQGDALDFLHHVLLWRDDQIQLAQVNPPGGWKRLIGGLPVFLTQAQGPGRLCISRRMPGELIALPIHPGQALESKESTFLLATHSLTYSFVTAPTWFNTRDSDNNLEYHFPIGQFLDIFAAQSELPGLVIMHAIGNGFVRNLQANESILIQPSSFLFKDSSVLLTMHLETAHGAPSPLFTGMTLFPSYLWLRATGPGRIGIQSVTELVESPNLAMLAQHSPMTMHQW
;
A
#
# COMPACT_ATOMS: atom_id res chain seq x y z
N MET A 1 12.15 -15.66 -8.17
CA MET A 1 13.02 -14.80 -9.01
C MET A 1 12.66 -13.36 -8.70
N ALA A 2 13.64 -12.45 -8.59
CA ALA A 2 13.36 -11.02 -8.43
C ALA A 2 13.14 -10.40 -9.82
N PRO A 3 12.00 -9.78 -10.08
CA PRO A 3 11.72 -9.16 -11.37
C PRO A 3 12.48 -7.85 -11.53
N VAL A 4 12.74 -7.46 -12.77
CA VAL A 4 13.40 -6.22 -13.14
C VAL A 4 12.55 -5.42 -14.11
N VAL A 5 12.66 -4.10 -14.05
CA VAL A 5 12.13 -3.16 -15.05
C VAL A 5 13.30 -2.53 -15.77
N GLU A 6 13.39 -2.73 -17.09
CA GLU A 6 14.25 -1.95 -17.94
C GLU A 6 13.38 -0.85 -18.62
N ALA A 7 13.76 0.39 -18.43
CA ALA A 7 13.05 1.54 -18.97
C ALA A 7 13.96 2.32 -19.92
N ASN A 8 13.38 2.72 -21.06
CA ASN A 8 14.01 3.64 -22.00
C ASN A 8 13.40 5.03 -21.79
N VAL A 9 14.21 5.98 -21.36
CA VAL A 9 13.80 7.36 -21.06
C VAL A 9 14.17 8.22 -22.26
N GLY A 10 13.19 8.81 -22.89
CA GLY A 10 13.37 9.72 -24.04
C GLY A 10 13.99 11.04 -23.63
N GLN A 11 14.36 11.83 -24.63
CA GLN A 11 14.83 13.20 -24.39
C GLN A 11 13.64 14.05 -23.88
N GLY A 12 13.82 14.68 -22.72
CA GLY A 12 12.78 15.47 -22.05
C GLY A 12 11.82 14.66 -21.19
N ASP A 13 11.91 13.32 -21.20
CA ASP A 13 11.16 12.46 -20.30
C ASP A 13 11.87 12.31 -18.97
N ALA A 14 11.10 12.01 -17.93
CA ALA A 14 11.62 11.70 -16.61
C ALA A 14 10.81 10.60 -15.92
N LEU A 15 11.49 9.85 -15.06
CA LEU A 15 10.93 8.77 -14.23
C LEU A 15 11.29 8.99 -12.78
N ASP A 16 10.32 8.80 -11.90
CA ASP A 16 10.48 8.94 -10.45
C ASP A 16 10.47 7.55 -9.77
N PHE A 17 11.41 7.28 -8.87
CA PHE A 17 11.54 6.00 -8.19
C PHE A 17 12.24 6.13 -6.82
N LEU A 18 12.18 5.07 -6.02
CA LEU A 18 12.91 5.00 -4.74
C LEU A 18 14.41 4.75 -5.00
N HIS A 19 15.29 5.55 -4.39
CA HIS A 19 16.73 5.55 -4.70
C HIS A 19 17.42 4.18 -4.58
N HIS A 20 16.95 3.31 -3.70
CA HIS A 20 17.58 2.00 -3.43
C HIS A 20 17.21 0.90 -4.43
N VAL A 21 16.32 1.17 -5.39
CA VAL A 21 15.87 0.18 -6.38
C VAL A 21 16.66 0.21 -7.68
N LEU A 22 17.45 1.26 -7.93
CA LEU A 22 18.27 1.39 -9.14
C LEU A 22 19.38 0.34 -9.16
N LEU A 23 19.46 -0.43 -10.26
CA LEU A 23 20.52 -1.41 -10.51
C LEU A 23 21.62 -0.85 -11.38
N TRP A 24 21.26 -0.27 -12.52
CA TRP A 24 22.18 0.38 -13.46
C TRP A 24 21.46 1.44 -14.29
N ARG A 25 22.22 2.32 -14.88
CA ARG A 25 21.78 3.34 -15.85
C ARG A 25 22.85 3.61 -16.88
N ASP A 26 22.46 4.14 -18.05
CA ASP A 26 23.39 4.71 -19.02
C ASP A 26 24.00 6.01 -18.46
N ASP A 27 25.24 6.34 -18.85
CA ASP A 27 25.96 7.52 -18.36
C ASP A 27 25.24 8.85 -18.67
N GLN A 28 24.46 8.86 -19.74
CA GLN A 28 23.71 10.06 -20.19
C GLN A 28 22.50 10.37 -19.31
N ILE A 29 21.97 9.40 -18.56
CA ILE A 29 20.87 9.62 -17.62
C ILE A 29 21.35 10.53 -16.50
N GLN A 30 20.64 11.62 -16.27
CA GLN A 30 20.89 12.51 -15.14
C GLN A 30 19.99 12.12 -13.97
N LEU A 31 20.57 12.03 -12.78
CA LEU A 31 19.84 11.77 -11.55
C LEU A 31 19.68 13.05 -10.74
N ALA A 32 18.46 13.33 -10.33
CA ALA A 32 18.12 14.41 -9.42
C ALA A 32 17.37 13.86 -8.20
N GLN A 33 17.46 14.56 -7.08
CA GLN A 33 16.67 14.26 -5.89
C GLN A 33 15.42 15.14 -5.91
N VAL A 34 14.27 14.50 -5.74
CA VAL A 34 12.96 15.18 -5.69
C VAL A 34 12.39 15.04 -4.28
N ASN A 35 11.96 16.16 -3.71
CA ASN A 35 11.31 16.21 -2.41
C ASN A 35 9.80 16.27 -2.61
N PRO A 36 9.04 15.23 -2.32
CA PRO A 36 7.59 15.29 -2.42
C PRO A 36 7.01 16.27 -1.38
N PRO A 37 5.88 16.93 -1.70
CA PRO A 37 5.22 17.85 -0.77
C PRO A 37 4.93 17.20 0.58
N GLY A 38 5.14 17.91 1.67
CA GLY A 38 4.87 17.42 3.04
C GLY A 38 5.90 16.41 3.58
N GLY A 39 7.08 16.32 2.97
CA GLY A 39 8.13 15.36 3.33
C GLY A 39 8.54 15.35 4.81
N TRP A 40 8.39 16.46 5.53
CA TRP A 40 8.69 16.51 6.96
C TRP A 40 7.76 15.62 7.82
N LYS A 41 6.50 15.43 7.42
CA LYS A 41 5.56 14.51 8.09
C LYS A 41 5.99 13.05 7.92
N ARG A 42 6.56 12.73 6.75
CA ARG A 42 7.15 11.40 6.48
C ARG A 42 8.39 11.16 7.33
N LEU A 43 9.23 12.18 7.51
CA LEU A 43 10.42 12.10 8.36
C LEU A 43 10.05 11.72 9.80
N ILE A 44 9.00 12.32 10.36
CA ILE A 44 8.49 11.98 11.70
C ILE A 44 7.97 10.53 11.73
N GLY A 45 7.37 10.05 10.64
CA GLY A 45 6.89 8.67 10.49
C GLY A 45 7.97 7.64 10.14
N GLY A 46 9.26 8.06 10.02
CA GLY A 46 10.37 7.16 9.66
C GLY A 46 10.35 6.73 8.18
N LEU A 47 9.60 7.42 7.33
CA LEU A 47 9.43 7.07 5.91
C LEU A 47 10.46 7.74 5.00
N PRO A 48 10.76 7.16 3.81
CA PRO A 48 11.62 7.80 2.83
C PRO A 48 11.10 9.18 2.44
N VAL A 49 11.91 10.20 2.63
CA VAL A 49 11.55 11.61 2.38
C VAL A 49 11.84 12.01 0.93
N PHE A 50 12.62 11.19 0.20
CA PHE A 50 13.16 11.55 -1.10
C PHE A 50 12.83 10.52 -2.16
N LEU A 51 12.46 11.00 -3.35
CA LEU A 51 12.45 10.23 -4.58
C LEU A 51 13.69 10.58 -5.41
N THR A 52 14.13 9.63 -6.22
CA THR A 52 15.11 9.86 -7.25
C THR A 52 14.38 10.03 -8.58
N GLN A 53 14.70 11.09 -9.30
CA GLN A 53 14.25 11.33 -10.65
C GLN A 53 15.39 11.02 -11.62
N ALA A 54 15.11 10.18 -12.62
CA ALA A 54 15.99 9.97 -13.76
C ALA A 54 15.48 10.75 -14.96
N GLN A 55 16.33 11.59 -15.54
CA GLN A 55 16.04 12.35 -16.77
C GLN A 55 16.82 11.79 -17.93
N GLY A 56 16.13 11.58 -19.06
CA GLY A 56 16.72 11.04 -20.28
C GLY A 56 17.56 12.05 -21.09
N PRO A 57 18.19 11.60 -22.18
CA PRO A 57 17.96 10.31 -22.84
C PRO A 57 18.82 9.18 -22.27
N GLY A 58 18.34 7.94 -22.38
CA GLY A 58 19.09 6.75 -22.00
C GLY A 58 18.22 5.64 -21.39
N ARG A 59 18.86 4.58 -20.96
CA ARG A 59 18.20 3.44 -20.34
C ARG A 59 18.60 3.30 -18.89
N LEU A 60 17.71 2.72 -18.08
CA LEU A 60 17.96 2.35 -16.70
C LEU A 60 17.26 1.06 -16.36
N CYS A 61 17.75 0.37 -15.31
CA CYS A 61 17.16 -0.85 -14.83
C CYS A 61 16.91 -0.75 -13.31
N ILE A 62 15.74 -1.16 -12.90
CA ILE A 62 15.24 -1.05 -11.52
C ILE A 62 14.76 -2.41 -11.04
N SER A 63 15.04 -2.75 -9.78
CA SER A 63 14.51 -3.93 -9.10
C SER A 63 14.43 -3.71 -7.59
N ARG A 64 13.41 -4.28 -6.97
CA ARG A 64 13.32 -4.31 -5.50
C ARG A 64 14.22 -5.37 -4.86
N ARG A 65 14.86 -6.21 -5.66
CA ARG A 65 15.72 -7.34 -5.21
C ARG A 65 14.99 -8.36 -4.34
N MET A 66 13.68 -8.44 -4.46
CA MET A 66 12.81 -9.40 -3.76
C MET A 66 12.01 -10.23 -4.77
N PRO A 67 11.71 -11.52 -4.46
CA PRO A 67 10.81 -12.32 -5.29
C PRO A 67 9.42 -11.69 -5.38
N GLY A 68 8.80 -11.80 -6.56
CA GLY A 68 7.45 -11.27 -6.75
C GLY A 68 7.10 -11.05 -8.20
N GLU A 69 6.06 -10.26 -8.41
CA GLU A 69 5.55 -9.88 -9.73
C GLU A 69 5.49 -8.37 -9.88
N LEU A 70 5.56 -7.92 -11.13
CA LEU A 70 5.40 -6.51 -11.50
C LEU A 70 4.00 -6.29 -12.05
N ILE A 71 3.36 -5.23 -11.57
CA ILE A 71 2.06 -4.80 -12.03
C ILE A 71 2.21 -3.39 -12.61
N ALA A 72 1.93 -3.26 -13.91
CA ALA A 72 1.93 -1.98 -14.60
C ALA A 72 0.51 -1.38 -14.58
N LEU A 73 0.37 -0.20 -14.01
CA LEU A 73 -0.90 0.47 -13.76
C LEU A 73 -0.97 1.81 -14.48
N PRO A 74 -1.71 1.90 -15.60
CA PRO A 74 -1.99 3.18 -16.22
C PRO A 74 -2.93 3.99 -15.32
N ILE A 75 -2.64 5.30 -15.21
CA ILE A 75 -3.45 6.29 -14.51
C ILE A 75 -3.83 7.35 -15.52
N HIS A 76 -5.12 7.45 -15.83
CA HIS A 76 -5.65 8.40 -16.78
C HIS A 76 -6.01 9.73 -16.09
N PRO A 77 -6.16 10.82 -16.86
CA PRO A 77 -6.62 12.10 -16.35
C PRO A 77 -7.89 11.95 -15.48
N GLY A 78 -7.91 12.60 -14.33
CA GLY A 78 -8.99 12.52 -13.36
C GLY A 78 -8.99 11.25 -12.49
N GLN A 79 -8.04 10.35 -12.68
CA GLN A 79 -7.85 9.17 -11.85
C GLN A 79 -6.70 9.37 -10.85
N ALA A 80 -6.83 8.73 -9.70
CA ALA A 80 -5.76 8.60 -8.73
C ALA A 80 -5.72 7.17 -8.19
N LEU A 81 -4.52 6.73 -7.84
CA LEU A 81 -4.20 5.45 -7.26
C LEU A 81 -3.62 5.68 -5.86
N GLU A 82 -4.07 4.92 -4.90
CA GLU A 82 -3.54 4.88 -3.54
C GLU A 82 -2.89 3.51 -3.29
N SER A 83 -1.65 3.49 -2.85
CA SER A 83 -0.91 2.24 -2.65
C SER A 83 -0.31 2.16 -1.26
N LYS A 84 -0.11 0.92 -0.80
CA LYS A 84 0.66 0.66 0.42
C LYS A 84 2.05 1.29 0.27
N GLU A 85 2.56 1.85 1.37
CA GLU A 85 3.86 2.48 1.43
C GLU A 85 4.97 1.62 0.84
N SER A 86 5.88 2.27 0.10
CA SER A 86 7.10 1.65 -0.42
C SER A 86 6.87 0.44 -1.34
N THR A 87 5.68 0.27 -1.91
CA THR A 87 5.40 -0.83 -2.85
C THR A 87 5.59 -0.45 -4.31
N PHE A 88 5.58 0.84 -4.65
CA PHE A 88 5.88 1.26 -6.00
C PHE A 88 7.38 1.14 -6.33
N LEU A 89 7.70 0.84 -7.58
CA LEU A 89 9.07 0.81 -8.09
C LEU A 89 9.40 2.06 -8.91
N LEU A 90 8.49 2.43 -9.80
CA LEU A 90 8.69 3.43 -10.82
C LEU A 90 7.37 4.14 -11.10
N ALA A 91 7.42 5.45 -11.27
CA ALA A 91 6.32 6.26 -11.79
C ALA A 91 6.83 7.19 -12.91
N THR A 92 6.00 7.44 -13.93
CA THR A 92 6.28 8.48 -14.91
C THR A 92 6.09 9.86 -14.27
N HIS A 93 6.93 10.81 -14.64
CA HIS A 93 6.89 12.18 -14.10
C HIS A 93 5.62 12.97 -14.45
N SER A 94 4.78 12.45 -15.35
CA SER A 94 3.44 12.98 -15.62
C SER A 94 2.46 12.80 -14.46
N LEU A 95 2.83 12.05 -13.42
CA LEU A 95 2.04 11.84 -12.21
C LEU A 95 2.53 12.74 -11.08
N THR A 96 1.60 13.28 -10.30
CA THR A 96 1.91 13.84 -8.98
C THR A 96 2.08 12.70 -7.99
N TYR A 97 3.04 12.84 -7.09
CA TYR A 97 3.21 11.95 -5.94
C TYR A 97 2.92 12.70 -4.64
N SER A 98 2.05 12.14 -3.85
CA SER A 98 1.74 12.62 -2.50
C SER A 98 1.47 11.44 -1.56
N PHE A 99 1.02 11.69 -0.34
CA PHE A 99 0.65 10.64 0.59
C PHE A 99 -0.46 11.12 1.53
N VAL A 100 -1.17 10.16 2.10
CA VAL A 100 -2.25 10.39 3.08
C VAL A 100 -2.11 9.40 4.23
N THR A 101 -2.59 9.76 5.40
CA THR A 101 -2.74 8.80 6.50
C THR A 101 -3.72 7.70 6.09
N ALA A 102 -3.37 6.44 6.35
CA ALA A 102 -4.23 5.32 6.02
C ALA A 102 -5.60 5.48 6.70
N PRO A 103 -6.72 5.23 5.96
CA PRO A 103 -8.05 5.47 6.47
C PRO A 103 -8.50 4.43 7.51
N THR A 104 -7.74 3.34 7.66
CA THR A 104 -8.08 2.22 8.53
C THR A 104 -7.03 2.04 9.61
N TRP A 105 -7.43 2.24 10.86
CA TRP A 105 -6.62 2.00 12.04
C TRP A 105 -7.51 1.66 13.23
N PHE A 106 -6.95 1.04 14.26
CA PHE A 106 -7.62 0.78 15.53
C PHE A 106 -6.63 0.92 16.69
N ASN A 107 -7.15 1.01 17.89
CA ASN A 107 -6.32 1.01 19.08
C ASN A 107 -6.72 -0.12 20.04
N THR A 108 -5.76 -0.54 20.82
CA THR A 108 -5.91 -1.48 21.92
C THR A 108 -5.23 -0.90 23.16
N ARG A 109 -5.41 -1.54 24.30
CA ARG A 109 -4.64 -1.23 25.50
C ARG A 109 -3.74 -2.40 25.83
N ASP A 110 -2.49 -2.08 26.16
CA ASP A 110 -1.53 -3.07 26.66
C ASP A 110 -1.83 -3.48 28.13
N SER A 111 -0.99 -4.35 28.68
CA SER A 111 -1.10 -4.81 30.10
C SER A 111 -0.99 -3.67 31.11
N ASP A 112 -0.31 -2.58 30.76
CA ASP A 112 -0.08 -1.40 31.60
C ASP A 112 -1.12 -0.29 31.35
N ASN A 113 -2.20 -0.62 30.60
CA ASN A 113 -3.30 0.27 30.24
C ASN A 113 -2.91 1.44 29.31
N ASN A 114 -1.76 1.38 28.63
CA ASN A 114 -1.36 2.34 27.62
C ASN A 114 -2.07 2.06 26.28
N LEU A 115 -2.36 3.12 25.51
CA LEU A 115 -2.94 2.98 24.18
C LEU A 115 -1.87 2.55 23.18
N GLU A 116 -2.16 1.49 22.44
CA GLU A 116 -1.37 0.98 21.33
C GLU A 116 -2.15 1.14 20.03
N TYR A 117 -1.54 1.79 19.01
CA TYR A 117 -2.17 2.07 17.72
C TYR A 117 -1.70 1.06 16.67
N HIS A 118 -2.66 0.48 15.95
CA HIS A 118 -2.42 -0.53 14.93
C HIS A 118 -2.86 -0.01 13.57
N PHE A 119 -1.99 -0.14 12.58
CA PHE A 119 -2.22 0.27 11.20
C PHE A 119 -2.14 -0.95 10.26
N PRO A 120 -3.24 -1.66 10.02
CA PRO A 120 -3.22 -2.96 9.34
C PRO A 120 -2.69 -2.94 7.91
N ILE A 121 -2.76 -1.78 7.23
CA ILE A 121 -2.28 -1.58 5.86
C ILE A 121 -1.08 -0.64 5.76
N GLY A 122 -0.47 -0.28 6.90
CA GLY A 122 0.54 0.77 7.00
C GLY A 122 -0.05 2.07 7.52
N GLN A 123 0.82 2.96 8.01
CA GLN A 123 0.41 4.25 8.56
C GLN A 123 0.02 5.26 7.48
N PHE A 124 0.62 5.15 6.30
CA PHE A 124 0.39 6.03 5.17
C PHE A 124 0.08 5.23 3.90
N LEU A 125 -0.59 5.89 2.97
CA LEU A 125 -0.75 5.43 1.59
C LEU A 125 -0.06 6.43 0.67
N ASP A 126 0.72 5.91 -0.27
CA ASP A 126 1.28 6.67 -1.37
C ASP A 126 0.20 6.95 -2.42
N ILE A 127 0.08 8.19 -2.88
CA ILE A 127 -0.93 8.61 -3.86
C ILE A 127 -0.24 9.03 -5.16
N PHE A 128 -0.71 8.49 -6.27
CA PHE A 128 -0.32 8.87 -7.62
C PHE A 128 -1.54 9.38 -8.37
N ALA A 129 -1.46 10.58 -8.92
CA ALA A 129 -2.55 11.18 -9.70
C ALA A 129 -2.00 11.82 -10.98
N ALA A 130 -2.75 11.75 -12.08
CA ALA A 130 -2.36 12.41 -13.32
C ALA A 130 -2.38 13.94 -13.14
N GLN A 131 -1.27 14.61 -13.50
CA GLN A 131 -1.11 16.06 -13.32
C GLN A 131 -1.90 16.90 -14.31
N SER A 132 -2.17 16.34 -15.48
CA SER A 132 -2.76 17.04 -16.61
C SER A 132 -3.59 16.08 -17.45
N GLU A 133 -3.86 16.44 -18.71
CA GLU A 133 -4.55 15.58 -19.66
C GLU A 133 -3.69 14.40 -20.16
N LEU A 134 -2.42 14.30 -19.73
CA LEU A 134 -1.53 13.20 -20.08
C LEU A 134 -1.68 12.04 -19.09
N PRO A 135 -1.84 10.81 -19.58
CA PRO A 135 -1.82 9.65 -18.73
C PRO A 135 -0.42 9.40 -18.17
N GLY A 136 -0.35 8.73 -17.04
CA GLY A 136 0.90 8.25 -16.46
C GLY A 136 0.87 6.76 -16.21
N LEU A 137 2.02 6.23 -15.83
CA LEU A 137 2.22 4.82 -15.50
C LEU A 137 2.89 4.70 -14.13
N VAL A 138 2.34 3.84 -13.28
CA VAL A 138 3.01 3.37 -12.06
C VAL A 138 3.32 1.89 -12.22
N ILE A 139 4.53 1.48 -11.87
CA ILE A 139 4.91 0.07 -11.76
C ILE A 139 5.05 -0.28 -10.29
N MET A 140 4.25 -1.25 -9.86
CA MET A 140 4.22 -1.77 -8.50
C MET A 140 4.93 -3.11 -8.44
N HIS A 141 5.51 -3.41 -7.27
CA HIS A 141 6.05 -4.73 -6.96
C HIS A 141 5.15 -5.42 -5.93
N ALA A 142 4.51 -6.50 -6.34
CA ALA A 142 3.79 -7.40 -5.44
C ALA A 142 4.74 -8.49 -4.93
N ILE A 143 4.73 -8.76 -3.63
CA ILE A 143 5.48 -9.87 -3.06
C ILE A 143 4.72 -11.18 -3.35
N GLY A 144 5.39 -12.16 -3.95
CA GLY A 144 4.74 -13.35 -4.49
C GLY A 144 3.95 -13.04 -5.76
N ASN A 145 2.70 -13.48 -5.85
CA ASN A 145 1.82 -13.23 -6.98
C ASN A 145 0.97 -11.97 -6.72
N GLY A 146 0.82 -11.15 -7.76
CA GLY A 146 -0.02 -9.96 -7.74
C GLY A 146 -1.38 -10.21 -8.43
N PHE A 147 -2.46 -9.81 -7.78
CA PHE A 147 -3.82 -9.93 -8.31
C PHE A 147 -4.44 -8.55 -8.42
N VAL A 148 -5.02 -8.24 -9.57
CA VAL A 148 -5.81 -7.02 -9.78
C VAL A 148 -7.26 -7.42 -10.00
N ARG A 149 -8.15 -6.88 -9.20
CA ARG A 149 -9.59 -7.10 -9.34
C ARG A 149 -10.30 -5.78 -9.60
N ASN A 150 -11.18 -5.77 -10.61
CA ASN A 150 -12.09 -4.66 -10.88
C ASN A 150 -13.38 -4.90 -10.12
N LEU A 151 -13.73 -3.99 -9.22
CA LEU A 151 -15.00 -4.03 -8.50
C LEU A 151 -16.01 -3.15 -9.20
N GLN A 152 -17.22 -3.67 -9.37
CA GLN A 152 -18.37 -2.90 -9.86
C GLN A 152 -18.89 -1.97 -8.76
N ALA A 153 -19.75 -1.03 -9.13
CA ALA A 153 -20.39 -0.17 -8.14
C ALA A 153 -21.16 -1.01 -7.10
N ASN A 154 -20.88 -0.76 -5.82
CA ASN A 154 -21.42 -1.50 -4.66
C ASN A 154 -20.97 -2.97 -4.54
N GLU A 155 -20.11 -3.47 -5.43
CA GLU A 155 -19.46 -4.77 -5.23
C GLU A 155 -18.45 -4.65 -4.08
N SER A 156 -18.47 -5.61 -3.16
CA SER A 156 -17.54 -5.64 -2.03
C SER A 156 -16.84 -6.98 -1.93
N ILE A 157 -15.57 -6.93 -1.55
CA ILE A 157 -14.78 -8.11 -1.19
C ILE A 157 -14.11 -7.91 0.16
N LEU A 158 -13.86 -9.01 0.86
CA LEU A 158 -13.05 -9.02 2.08
C LEU A 158 -11.65 -9.52 1.73
N ILE A 159 -10.63 -8.79 2.13
CA ILE A 159 -9.23 -9.14 1.93
C ILE A 159 -8.49 -9.11 3.25
N GLN A 160 -7.46 -9.93 3.37
CA GLN A 160 -6.55 -9.84 4.50
C GLN A 160 -5.80 -8.50 4.45
N PRO A 161 -5.76 -7.70 5.52
CA PRO A 161 -5.15 -6.36 5.47
C PRO A 161 -3.70 -6.35 4.98
N SER A 162 -2.89 -7.32 5.41
CA SER A 162 -1.49 -7.45 4.99
C SER A 162 -1.31 -7.79 3.50
N SER A 163 -2.34 -8.32 2.84
CA SER A 163 -2.35 -8.58 1.39
C SER A 163 -2.67 -7.35 0.55
N PHE A 164 -3.12 -6.25 1.16
CA PHE A 164 -3.42 -5.02 0.43
C PHE A 164 -2.16 -4.48 -0.27
N LEU A 165 -2.29 -4.14 -1.55
CA LEU A 165 -1.22 -3.56 -2.35
C LEU A 165 -1.55 -2.15 -2.82
N PHE A 166 -2.69 -1.96 -3.50
CA PHE A 166 -3.18 -0.67 -3.96
C PHE A 166 -4.70 -0.68 -4.19
N LYS A 167 -5.26 0.52 -4.36
CA LYS A 167 -6.63 0.73 -4.83
C LYS A 167 -6.73 1.97 -5.71
N ASP A 168 -7.73 2.04 -6.57
CA ASP A 168 -8.17 3.32 -7.14
C ASP A 168 -8.83 4.16 -6.04
N SER A 169 -8.70 5.48 -6.09
CA SER A 169 -9.26 6.39 -5.06
C SER A 169 -10.78 6.25 -4.89
N SER A 170 -11.48 5.76 -5.93
CA SER A 170 -12.92 5.50 -5.90
C SER A 170 -13.31 4.27 -5.07
N VAL A 171 -12.38 3.38 -4.75
CA VAL A 171 -12.64 2.21 -3.90
C VAL A 171 -12.60 2.61 -2.43
N LEU A 172 -13.69 2.35 -1.71
CA LEU A 172 -13.78 2.59 -0.28
C LEU A 172 -13.19 1.41 0.49
N LEU A 173 -12.34 1.69 1.49
CA LEU A 173 -11.82 0.70 2.42
C LEU A 173 -12.43 0.92 3.80
N THR A 174 -12.92 -0.17 4.40
CA THR A 174 -13.41 -0.19 5.79
C THR A 174 -12.93 -1.45 6.49
N MET A 175 -12.76 -1.38 7.81
CA MET A 175 -12.46 -2.58 8.59
C MET A 175 -13.72 -3.39 8.85
N HIS A 176 -13.56 -4.71 8.81
CA HIS A 176 -14.63 -5.66 9.11
C HIS A 176 -14.10 -6.75 10.05
N LEU A 177 -14.70 -6.82 11.24
CA LEU A 177 -14.37 -7.85 12.22
C LEU A 177 -15.38 -8.98 12.08
N GLU A 178 -14.88 -10.19 11.84
CA GLU A 178 -15.69 -11.38 11.71
C GLU A 178 -15.39 -12.35 12.87
N THR A 179 -16.43 -12.83 13.53
CA THR A 179 -16.32 -13.88 14.54
C THR A 179 -16.59 -15.23 13.87
N ALA A 180 -15.76 -16.23 14.12
CA ALA A 180 -15.93 -17.56 13.56
C ALA A 180 -17.29 -18.15 13.93
N HIS A 181 -18.04 -18.62 12.93
CA HIS A 181 -19.30 -19.33 13.14
C HIS A 181 -19.08 -20.66 13.87
N GLY A 182 -19.98 -21.01 14.77
CA GLY A 182 -19.93 -22.28 15.52
C GLY A 182 -19.01 -22.26 16.75
N ALA A 183 -18.43 -21.11 17.09
CA ALA A 183 -17.72 -20.96 18.35
C ALA A 183 -18.69 -21.20 19.53
N PRO A 184 -18.30 -21.99 20.56
CA PRO A 184 -19.15 -22.23 21.71
C PRO A 184 -19.48 -20.91 22.43
N SER A 185 -20.72 -20.79 22.93
CA SER A 185 -21.17 -19.56 23.59
C SER A 185 -20.25 -19.21 24.77
N PRO A 186 -19.86 -17.93 24.91
CA PRO A 186 -18.98 -17.49 26.01
C PRO A 186 -19.55 -17.77 27.41
N LEU A 187 -20.84 -18.08 27.50
CA LEU A 187 -21.51 -18.45 28.76
C LEU A 187 -21.04 -19.79 29.37
N PHE A 188 -20.37 -20.66 28.58
CA PHE A 188 -19.99 -21.99 29.03
C PHE A 188 -18.54 -22.17 29.49
N THR A 189 -17.63 -21.29 29.11
CA THR A 189 -16.18 -21.55 29.34
C THR A 189 -15.43 -20.47 30.11
N GLY A 190 -16.00 -19.29 30.34
CA GLY A 190 -15.25 -18.19 30.98
C GLY A 190 -13.99 -17.76 30.25
N MET A 191 -13.67 -18.39 29.13
CA MET A 191 -12.53 -18.08 28.25
C MET A 191 -13.05 -17.70 26.87
N THR A 192 -12.97 -16.43 26.52
CA THR A 192 -13.27 -15.90 25.18
C THR A 192 -12.11 -16.22 24.22
N LEU A 193 -11.94 -17.46 23.85
CA LEU A 193 -10.99 -17.89 22.82
C LEU A 193 -11.68 -18.03 21.47
N PHE A 194 -12.35 -16.97 21.01
CA PHE A 194 -12.90 -17.00 19.64
C PHE A 194 -11.91 -16.36 18.70
N PRO A 195 -11.43 -17.09 17.67
CA PRO A 195 -10.66 -16.46 16.62
C PRO A 195 -11.57 -15.44 15.93
N SER A 196 -11.30 -14.17 16.17
CA SER A 196 -11.86 -13.08 15.38
C SER A 196 -10.91 -12.79 14.23
N TYR A 197 -11.46 -12.69 13.03
CA TYR A 197 -10.70 -12.33 11.84
C TYR A 197 -10.92 -10.86 11.54
N LEU A 198 -9.83 -10.11 11.44
CA LEU A 198 -9.86 -8.73 10.93
C LEU A 198 -9.70 -8.77 9.42
N TRP A 199 -10.72 -8.32 8.73
CA TRP A 199 -10.72 -8.14 7.28
C TRP A 199 -10.70 -6.67 6.90
N LEU A 200 -10.18 -6.39 5.74
CA LEU A 200 -10.35 -5.12 5.05
C LEU A 200 -11.45 -5.31 4.01
N ARG A 201 -12.57 -4.59 4.16
CA ARG A 201 -13.65 -4.59 3.17
C ARG A 201 -13.34 -3.52 2.13
N ALA A 202 -13.16 -3.93 0.88
CA ALA A 202 -13.03 -3.05 -0.26
C ALA A 202 -14.35 -3.01 -1.04
N THR A 203 -14.88 -1.79 -1.23
CA THR A 203 -16.16 -1.57 -1.95
C THR A 203 -15.89 -0.68 -3.16
N GLY A 204 -16.27 -1.16 -4.36
CA GLY A 204 -16.14 -0.47 -5.63
C GLY A 204 -17.07 0.73 -5.81
N PRO A 205 -16.91 1.45 -6.90
CA PRO A 205 -16.26 0.99 -8.15
C PRO A 205 -14.75 1.25 -8.19
N GLY A 206 -14.01 0.42 -8.93
CA GLY A 206 -12.59 0.64 -9.22
C GLY A 206 -11.71 -0.59 -9.05
N ARG A 207 -10.40 -0.42 -9.30
CA ARG A 207 -9.42 -1.50 -9.17
C ARG A 207 -8.93 -1.61 -7.73
N ILE A 208 -8.70 -2.86 -7.30
CA ILE A 208 -7.95 -3.17 -6.09
C ILE A 208 -6.86 -4.18 -6.41
N GLY A 209 -5.67 -3.96 -5.88
CA GLY A 209 -4.50 -4.84 -6.00
C GLY A 209 -4.24 -5.57 -4.70
N ILE A 210 -3.93 -6.86 -4.83
CA ILE A 210 -3.69 -7.78 -3.72
C ILE A 210 -2.42 -8.56 -4.02
N GLN A 211 -1.60 -8.83 -3.01
CA GLN A 211 -0.42 -9.68 -3.11
C GLN A 211 -0.60 -10.97 -2.30
N SER A 212 -0.02 -12.08 -2.80
CA SER A 212 -0.22 -13.40 -2.20
C SER A 212 0.67 -13.68 -0.99
N VAL A 213 1.81 -13.01 -0.88
CA VAL A 213 2.71 -13.12 0.26
C VAL A 213 2.55 -11.87 1.12
N THR A 214 2.21 -12.08 2.36
CA THR A 214 2.15 -11.03 3.35
C THR A 214 3.53 -10.93 4.01
N GLU A 215 4.07 -9.73 4.16
CA GLU A 215 5.12 -9.54 5.15
C GLU A 215 4.55 -10.06 6.46
N LEU A 216 5.33 -10.89 7.18
CA LEU A 216 4.99 -11.28 8.53
C LEU A 216 5.08 -10.04 9.44
N VAL A 217 4.16 -9.12 9.26
CA VAL A 217 3.81 -8.23 10.35
C VAL A 217 3.20 -9.18 11.36
N GLU A 218 3.82 -9.34 12.52
CA GLU A 218 3.22 -10.03 13.65
C GLU A 218 1.84 -9.40 13.83
N SER A 219 0.83 -10.07 13.28
CA SER A 219 -0.55 -9.68 13.54
C SER A 219 -0.70 -9.81 15.04
N PRO A 220 -0.93 -8.74 15.78
CA PRO A 220 -1.16 -8.85 17.21
C PRO A 220 -2.23 -9.92 17.36
N ASN A 221 -1.98 -10.86 18.25
CA ASN A 221 -2.85 -12.02 18.41
C ASN A 221 -4.22 -11.48 18.84
N LEU A 222 -5.13 -11.26 17.87
CA LEU A 222 -6.45 -10.65 18.09
C LEU A 222 -7.23 -11.38 19.19
N ALA A 223 -6.92 -12.66 19.43
CA ALA A 223 -7.44 -13.42 20.56
C ALA A 223 -6.97 -12.88 21.93
N MET A 224 -5.72 -12.37 22.03
CA MET A 224 -5.26 -11.68 23.23
C MET A 224 -5.90 -10.29 23.38
N LEU A 225 -6.15 -9.59 22.26
CA LEU A 225 -6.72 -8.25 22.28
C LEU A 225 -8.19 -8.24 22.73
N ALA A 226 -8.96 -9.27 22.39
CA ALA A 226 -10.35 -9.41 22.85
C ALA A 226 -10.49 -9.64 24.37
N GLN A 227 -9.43 -10.06 25.05
CA GLN A 227 -9.47 -10.32 26.50
C GLN A 227 -9.29 -9.08 27.38
N HIS A 228 -8.74 -7.98 26.86
CA HIS A 228 -8.26 -6.88 27.71
C HIS A 228 -8.89 -5.51 27.49
N SER A 229 -9.63 -5.26 26.40
CA SER A 229 -10.27 -3.93 26.22
C SER A 229 -11.25 -3.86 25.05
N PRO A 230 -12.26 -3.00 25.10
CA PRO A 230 -13.10 -2.70 23.94
C PRO A 230 -12.23 -2.08 22.81
N MET A 231 -12.25 -2.72 21.65
CA MET A 231 -11.62 -2.21 20.44
C MET A 231 -12.44 -1.02 19.94
N THR A 232 -11.80 0.15 19.80
CA THR A 232 -12.40 1.30 19.15
C THR A 232 -11.91 1.35 17.69
N MET A 233 -12.82 1.09 16.75
CA MET A 233 -12.54 1.23 15.32
C MET A 233 -12.86 2.65 14.88
N HIS A 234 -11.92 3.29 14.18
CA HIS A 234 -12.10 4.59 13.58
C HIS A 234 -12.14 4.45 12.05
N GLN A 235 -13.17 5.05 11.45
CA GLN A 235 -13.37 5.16 10.02
C GLN A 235 -13.51 6.64 9.69
N TRP A 236 -12.82 7.11 8.68
CA TRP A 236 -12.87 8.48 8.14
C TRP A 236 -13.53 8.48 6.77
#